data_71d5849c86c9e02fb934e67307e0b62f
#
_entry.id   71d5849c86c9e02fb934e67307e0b62f
#
_cell.length_a   1.000
_cell.length_b   1.000
_cell.length_c   1.000
_cell.angle_alpha   90.00
_cell.angle_beta   90.00
_cell.angle_gamma   90.00
#
_symmetry.space_group_name_H-M   'P 1'
#
loop_
_entity.id
_entity.type
_entity.pdbx_description
1 polymer ?
#
loop_
_entity_poly.entity_id
_entity_poly.type
_entity_poly.pdbx_seq_one_letter_code
_entity_poly.pdbx_strand_id
1 'polypeptide(L)'
;MSLTAQLRQDIDDISNYLFGGGYPDPVSNTEQLAFLFFFYLADGLDTQTQARARLQKQPVASIYSGDWTLRNPLNAPVMGGSSTMPRERFRWSAWARALTGENLSRFLRDEVFPFYAEVAGSSAINFMDGARLVIDEPVVLTQIIGKVDNLRLDEHDADTKGDLFEYLLKRIKTAGELGQFRTPRHIIRAVVAMLEPKIGETCYDPAAGTAGFIAAILDYIKLANSTPDGVERTELDGKAIARGNGNALSAAKWRVLQEQTFFGNDVDPKMVRLATMNLTLRGLPAVRIYQRNVLTTSLDAERKRELGLPDGFHVVAANPPFAGRLDKDRIVDDVKVGTSTATELLFINYMMRSLLEDGRCGVIVPEGVLFGSTGAHKELRRQLMENNRVEAVMSLPGG
;
A
#
# COMPACT_ATOMS: atom_id res chain seq x y z
N MET A 1 4.89 8.16 -18.34
CA MET A 1 3.66 8.43 -19.19
C MET A 1 2.47 8.65 -18.28
N SER A 2 1.60 9.60 -18.55
CA SER A 2 0.32 9.71 -17.85
C SER A 2 -0.54 8.50 -18.21
N LEU A 3 -1.37 8.05 -17.27
CA LEU A 3 -2.33 6.98 -17.53
C LEU A 3 -3.15 7.31 -18.79
N THR A 4 -3.12 6.45 -19.79
CA THR A 4 -3.82 6.69 -21.07
C THR A 4 -5.33 6.78 -20.84
N ALA A 5 -6.04 7.46 -21.74
CA ALA A 5 -7.50 7.51 -21.69
C ALA A 5 -8.11 6.11 -21.76
N GLN A 6 -7.52 5.21 -22.55
CA GLN A 6 -7.97 3.82 -22.68
C GLN A 6 -7.85 3.07 -21.33
N LEU A 7 -6.69 3.12 -20.67
CA LEU A 7 -6.53 2.44 -19.36
C LEU A 7 -7.48 2.97 -18.29
N ARG A 8 -7.79 4.28 -18.32
CA ARG A 8 -8.81 4.85 -17.42
C ARG A 8 -10.19 4.27 -17.73
N GLN A 9 -10.56 4.22 -19.00
CA GLN A 9 -11.83 3.65 -19.42
C GLN A 9 -11.93 2.16 -19.03
N ASP A 10 -10.87 1.38 -19.23
CA ASP A 10 -10.84 -0.05 -18.87
C ASP A 10 -11.08 -0.25 -17.37
N ILE A 11 -10.46 0.57 -16.50
CA ILE A 11 -10.71 0.54 -15.04
C ILE A 11 -12.13 0.98 -14.69
N ASP A 12 -12.66 1.98 -15.41
CA ASP A 12 -14.04 2.43 -15.23
C ASP A 12 -15.01 1.33 -15.60
N ASP A 13 -14.78 0.63 -16.69
CA ASP A 13 -15.60 -0.48 -17.16
C ASP A 13 -15.55 -1.68 -16.19
N ILE A 14 -14.38 -2.00 -15.62
CA ILE A 14 -14.23 -3.02 -14.58
C ILE A 14 -15.07 -2.65 -13.36
N SER A 15 -14.93 -1.43 -12.88
CA SER A 15 -15.60 -0.98 -11.64
C SER A 15 -17.12 -0.89 -11.83
N ASN A 16 -17.58 -0.40 -12.99
CA ASN A 16 -19.00 -0.32 -13.33
C ASN A 16 -19.61 -1.71 -13.50
N TYR A 17 -18.85 -2.65 -14.07
CA TYR A 17 -19.30 -4.03 -14.22
C TYR A 17 -19.48 -4.72 -12.87
N LEU A 18 -18.54 -4.52 -11.92
CA LEU A 18 -18.69 -5.01 -10.54
C LEU A 18 -19.91 -4.42 -9.85
N PHE A 19 -20.09 -3.11 -9.95
CA PHE A 19 -21.26 -2.44 -9.35
C PHE A 19 -22.58 -3.01 -9.92
N GLY A 20 -22.69 -3.10 -11.25
CA GLY A 20 -23.87 -3.68 -11.93
C GLY A 20 -24.04 -5.17 -11.66
N GLY A 21 -22.99 -5.90 -11.35
CA GLY A 21 -22.98 -7.31 -11.00
C GLY A 21 -23.37 -7.62 -9.55
N GLY A 22 -23.78 -6.61 -8.76
CA GLY A 22 -24.25 -6.81 -7.37
C GLY A 22 -23.19 -6.59 -6.30
N TYR A 23 -22.02 -6.02 -6.65
CA TYR A 23 -20.94 -5.69 -5.73
C TYR A 23 -20.82 -4.16 -5.54
N PRO A 24 -21.66 -3.54 -4.70
CA PRO A 24 -21.74 -2.07 -4.60
C PRO A 24 -20.62 -1.45 -3.76
N ASP A 25 -19.89 -2.23 -2.92
CA ASP A 25 -18.82 -1.73 -2.04
C ASP A 25 -17.51 -1.49 -2.82
N PRO A 26 -17.14 -0.23 -3.10
CA PRO A 26 -15.95 0.08 -3.88
C PRO A 26 -14.64 -0.26 -3.15
N VAL A 27 -14.64 -0.33 -1.81
CA VAL A 27 -13.44 -0.73 -1.04
C VAL A 27 -13.17 -2.20 -1.24
N SER A 28 -14.21 -3.02 -1.05
CA SER A 28 -14.12 -4.47 -1.27
C SER A 28 -13.76 -4.78 -2.73
N ASN A 29 -14.38 -4.10 -3.68
CA ASN A 29 -14.07 -4.26 -5.11
C ASN A 29 -12.61 -3.92 -5.42
N THR A 30 -12.10 -2.81 -4.87
CA THR A 30 -10.70 -2.41 -5.06
C THR A 30 -9.74 -3.42 -4.44
N GLU A 31 -10.07 -3.95 -3.27
CA GLU A 31 -9.29 -5.01 -2.62
C GLU A 31 -9.27 -6.29 -3.46
N GLN A 32 -10.41 -6.71 -3.99
CA GLN A 32 -10.50 -7.88 -4.88
C GLN A 32 -9.66 -7.69 -6.16
N LEU A 33 -9.74 -6.54 -6.79
CA LEU A 33 -8.91 -6.22 -7.95
C LEU A 33 -7.42 -6.17 -7.59
N ALA A 34 -7.06 -5.71 -6.38
CA ALA A 34 -5.68 -5.74 -5.90
C ALA A 34 -5.14 -7.18 -5.81
N PHE A 35 -5.95 -8.14 -5.34
CA PHE A 35 -5.56 -9.55 -5.34
C PHE A 35 -5.36 -10.09 -6.76
N LEU A 36 -6.26 -9.79 -7.68
CA LEU A 36 -6.14 -10.23 -9.07
C LEU A 36 -4.90 -9.63 -9.75
N PHE A 37 -4.61 -8.36 -9.51
CA PHE A 37 -3.38 -7.73 -9.99
C PHE A 37 -2.14 -8.39 -9.39
N PHE A 38 -2.18 -8.72 -8.11
CA PHE A 38 -1.08 -9.43 -7.46
C PHE A 38 -0.85 -10.81 -8.09
N PHE A 39 -1.89 -11.59 -8.34
CA PHE A 39 -1.76 -12.91 -8.97
C PHE A 39 -1.19 -12.80 -10.39
N TYR A 40 -1.64 -11.81 -11.16
CA TYR A 40 -1.11 -11.51 -12.49
C TYR A 40 0.39 -11.17 -12.43
N LEU A 41 0.77 -10.27 -11.55
CA LEU A 41 2.15 -9.78 -11.47
C LEU A 41 3.11 -10.80 -10.87
N ALA A 42 2.65 -11.64 -9.94
CA ALA A 42 3.46 -12.69 -9.33
C ALA A 42 3.96 -13.68 -10.37
N ASP A 43 3.12 -14.04 -11.34
CA ASP A 43 3.52 -14.92 -12.47
C ASP A 43 4.63 -14.26 -13.32
N GLY A 44 4.44 -13.00 -13.72
CA GLY A 44 5.44 -12.27 -14.51
C GLY A 44 6.76 -12.05 -13.77
N LEU A 45 6.71 -11.73 -12.48
CA LEU A 45 7.90 -11.52 -11.65
C LEU A 45 8.70 -12.81 -11.46
N ASP A 46 8.03 -13.94 -11.19
CA ASP A 46 8.69 -15.22 -11.08
C ASP A 46 9.35 -15.61 -12.41
N THR A 47 8.64 -15.46 -13.52
CA THR A 47 9.18 -15.73 -14.88
C THR A 47 10.43 -14.91 -15.17
N GLN A 48 10.45 -13.62 -14.86
CA GLN A 48 11.61 -12.75 -15.02
C GLN A 48 12.75 -13.16 -14.09
N THR A 49 12.45 -13.51 -12.83
CA THR A 49 13.43 -13.95 -11.84
C THR A 49 14.11 -15.25 -12.28
N GLN A 50 13.33 -16.22 -12.75
CA GLN A 50 13.85 -17.49 -13.28
C GLN A 50 14.73 -17.27 -14.53
N ALA A 51 14.34 -16.36 -15.44
CA ALA A 51 15.13 -16.03 -16.61
C ALA A 51 16.49 -15.41 -16.22
N ARG A 52 16.52 -14.47 -15.28
CA ARG A 52 17.75 -13.87 -14.74
C ARG A 52 18.63 -14.90 -14.03
N ALA A 53 18.04 -15.74 -13.20
CA ALA A 53 18.75 -16.80 -12.47
C ALA A 53 19.46 -17.78 -13.44
N ARG A 54 18.82 -18.14 -14.54
CA ARG A 54 19.42 -18.97 -15.60
C ARG A 54 20.61 -18.28 -16.27
N LEU A 55 20.48 -17.00 -16.60
CA LEU A 55 21.58 -16.21 -17.21
C LEU A 55 22.77 -16.08 -16.25
N GLN A 56 22.51 -15.88 -14.97
CA GLN A 56 23.54 -15.71 -13.93
C GLN A 56 24.09 -17.05 -13.40
N LYS A 57 23.54 -18.18 -13.83
CA LYS A 57 23.85 -19.52 -13.30
C LYS A 57 23.69 -19.63 -11.77
N GLN A 58 22.78 -18.86 -11.21
CA GLN A 58 22.43 -18.85 -9.79
C GLN A 58 20.99 -19.35 -9.64
N PRO A 59 20.75 -20.61 -9.22
CA PRO A 59 19.40 -21.13 -9.08
C PRO A 59 18.65 -20.35 -7.99
N VAL A 60 17.47 -19.88 -8.33
CA VAL A 60 16.50 -19.26 -7.41
C VAL A 60 15.27 -20.15 -7.41
N ALA A 61 14.78 -20.49 -6.22
CA ALA A 61 13.57 -21.30 -6.11
C ALA A 61 12.35 -20.49 -6.61
N SER A 62 11.58 -21.08 -7.53
CA SER A 62 10.30 -20.53 -7.94
C SER A 62 9.24 -20.85 -6.89
N ILE A 63 8.34 -19.89 -6.60
CA ILE A 63 7.16 -20.13 -5.77
C ILE A 63 6.21 -21.18 -6.36
N TYR A 64 6.29 -21.40 -7.67
CA TYR A 64 5.51 -22.38 -8.42
C TYR A 64 6.21 -23.74 -8.57
N SER A 65 7.35 -23.96 -7.89
CA SER A 65 8.02 -25.26 -7.90
C SER A 65 7.37 -26.24 -6.92
N GLY A 66 7.33 -27.53 -7.30
CA GLY A 66 6.80 -28.62 -6.47
C GLY A 66 5.28 -28.77 -6.57
N ASP A 67 4.72 -29.52 -5.62
CA ASP A 67 3.31 -29.87 -5.60
C ASP A 67 2.55 -29.16 -4.48
N TRP A 68 1.26 -28.99 -4.73
CA TRP A 68 0.27 -28.45 -3.81
C TRP A 68 -0.73 -29.53 -3.43
N THR A 69 -1.00 -29.69 -2.15
CA THR A 69 -2.07 -30.56 -1.67
C THR A 69 -3.40 -29.84 -1.83
N LEU A 70 -4.30 -30.41 -2.64
CA LEU A 70 -5.62 -29.84 -2.90
C LEU A 70 -6.43 -29.72 -1.62
N ARG A 71 -7.03 -28.57 -1.41
CA ARG A 71 -7.99 -28.33 -0.34
C ARG A 71 -9.40 -28.82 -0.72
N ASN A 72 -9.71 -28.76 -2.01
CA ASN A 72 -10.97 -29.29 -2.55
C ASN A 72 -10.70 -30.34 -3.64
N PRO A 73 -11.04 -31.63 -3.41
CA PRO A 73 -10.81 -32.70 -4.39
C PRO A 73 -11.48 -32.47 -5.75
N LEU A 74 -12.55 -31.65 -5.80
CA LEU A 74 -13.23 -31.30 -7.07
C LEU A 74 -12.37 -30.42 -8.00
N ASN A 75 -11.26 -29.87 -7.49
CA ASN A 75 -10.29 -29.13 -8.28
C ASN A 75 -9.19 -30.03 -8.88
N ALA A 76 -9.23 -31.35 -8.64
CA ALA A 76 -8.29 -32.29 -9.24
C ALA A 76 -8.34 -32.23 -10.78
N PRO A 77 -7.17 -32.25 -11.46
CA PRO A 77 -7.12 -32.19 -12.93
C PRO A 77 -7.84 -33.34 -13.64
N VAL A 78 -7.96 -34.48 -12.95
CA VAL A 78 -8.67 -35.68 -13.43
C VAL A 78 -9.56 -36.19 -12.32
N MET A 79 -10.81 -36.51 -12.62
CA MET A 79 -11.75 -37.11 -11.65
C MET A 79 -11.18 -38.43 -11.11
N GLY A 80 -11.12 -38.56 -9.78
CA GLY A 80 -10.50 -39.69 -9.09
C GLY A 80 -8.97 -39.67 -9.05
N GLY A 81 -8.35 -38.55 -9.42
CA GLY A 81 -6.91 -38.33 -9.46
C GLY A 81 -6.24 -38.05 -8.12
N SER A 82 -4.98 -37.68 -8.19
CA SER A 82 -4.12 -37.35 -7.05
C SER A 82 -4.74 -36.27 -6.15
N SER A 83 -4.49 -36.37 -4.86
CA SER A 83 -4.79 -35.31 -3.87
C SER A 83 -3.84 -34.08 -4.01
N THR A 84 -2.92 -34.11 -4.97
CA THR A 84 -1.97 -33.04 -5.24
C THR A 84 -2.03 -32.59 -6.70
N MET A 85 -1.63 -31.32 -6.93
CA MET A 85 -1.41 -30.77 -8.27
C MET A 85 -0.10 -29.99 -8.32
N PRO A 86 0.57 -29.92 -9.50
CA PRO A 86 1.75 -29.08 -9.66
C PRO A 86 1.45 -27.62 -9.35
N ARG A 87 2.32 -26.95 -8.58
CA ARG A 87 2.20 -25.52 -8.26
C ARG A 87 2.21 -24.62 -9.49
N GLU A 88 2.78 -25.04 -10.61
CA GLU A 88 2.70 -24.37 -11.92
C GLU A 88 1.26 -24.06 -12.36
N ARG A 89 0.27 -24.82 -11.88
CA ARG A 89 -1.15 -24.59 -12.16
C ARG A 89 -1.72 -23.32 -11.50
N PHE A 90 -0.98 -22.70 -10.55
CA PHE A 90 -1.35 -21.46 -9.89
C PHE A 90 -0.87 -20.20 -10.62
N ARG A 91 -0.06 -20.36 -11.67
CA ARG A 91 0.31 -19.23 -12.53
C ARG A 91 -0.93 -18.62 -13.16
N TRP A 92 -1.00 -17.30 -13.18
CA TRP A 92 -2.07 -16.58 -13.86
C TRP A 92 -2.28 -17.08 -15.28
N SER A 93 -1.21 -17.24 -16.04
CA SER A 93 -1.21 -17.75 -17.41
C SER A 93 -1.78 -19.17 -17.56
N ALA A 94 -1.77 -19.98 -16.50
CA ALA A 94 -2.27 -21.35 -16.54
C ALA A 94 -3.79 -21.46 -16.35
N TRP A 95 -4.43 -20.52 -15.63
CA TRP A 95 -5.85 -20.67 -15.28
C TRP A 95 -6.74 -19.50 -15.76
N ALA A 96 -6.22 -18.27 -15.90
CA ALA A 96 -7.06 -17.08 -16.15
C ALA A 96 -7.88 -17.16 -17.45
N ARG A 97 -7.36 -17.82 -18.48
CA ARG A 97 -8.05 -18.05 -19.75
C ARG A 97 -8.61 -19.45 -19.91
N ALA A 98 -8.16 -20.39 -19.06
CA ALA A 98 -8.52 -21.80 -19.18
C ALA A 98 -9.76 -22.17 -18.37
N LEU A 99 -10.01 -21.47 -17.27
CA LEU A 99 -11.15 -21.73 -16.37
C LEU A 99 -12.22 -20.65 -16.49
N THR A 100 -13.47 -21.07 -16.41
CA THR A 100 -14.66 -20.18 -16.44
C THR A 100 -15.75 -20.70 -15.50
N GLY A 101 -16.70 -19.84 -15.19
CA GLY A 101 -17.89 -20.20 -14.44
C GLY A 101 -17.57 -20.78 -13.05
N GLU A 102 -18.36 -21.78 -12.61
CA GLU A 102 -18.21 -22.43 -11.30
C GLU A 102 -16.81 -23.04 -11.08
N ASN A 103 -16.19 -23.60 -12.11
CA ASN A 103 -14.85 -24.16 -11.97
C ASN A 103 -13.81 -23.11 -11.64
N LEU A 104 -13.90 -21.92 -12.23
CA LEU A 104 -13.05 -20.76 -11.92
C LEU A 104 -13.29 -20.27 -10.49
N SER A 105 -14.53 -20.03 -10.13
CA SER A 105 -14.90 -19.53 -8.80
C SER A 105 -14.42 -20.48 -7.69
N ARG A 106 -14.69 -21.78 -7.85
CA ARG A 106 -14.24 -22.81 -6.90
C ARG A 106 -12.72 -22.87 -6.82
N PHE A 107 -12.02 -22.85 -7.96
CA PHE A 107 -10.56 -22.93 -8.00
C PHE A 107 -9.91 -21.71 -7.31
N LEU A 108 -10.40 -20.49 -7.57
CA LEU A 108 -9.88 -19.30 -6.89
C LEU A 108 -10.12 -19.37 -5.39
N ARG A 109 -11.35 -19.64 -4.96
CA ARG A 109 -11.73 -19.65 -3.55
C ARG A 109 -10.97 -20.73 -2.76
N ASP A 110 -10.91 -21.94 -3.28
CA ASP A 110 -10.49 -23.12 -2.52
C ASP A 110 -8.99 -23.40 -2.67
N GLU A 111 -8.35 -22.92 -3.74
CA GLU A 111 -6.95 -23.24 -4.05
C GLU A 111 -6.08 -21.98 -4.23
N VAL A 112 -6.44 -21.03 -5.12
CA VAL A 112 -5.55 -19.91 -5.47
C VAL A 112 -5.33 -18.96 -4.29
N PHE A 113 -6.39 -18.50 -3.65
CA PHE A 113 -6.26 -17.63 -2.47
C PHE A 113 -5.47 -18.31 -1.34
N PRO A 114 -5.77 -19.57 -0.97
CA PRO A 114 -4.98 -20.31 0.01
C PRO A 114 -3.52 -20.53 -0.39
N PHE A 115 -3.25 -20.84 -1.66
CA PHE A 115 -1.88 -20.99 -2.16
C PHE A 115 -1.05 -19.74 -1.94
N TYR A 116 -1.54 -18.59 -2.40
CA TYR A 116 -0.81 -17.34 -2.24
C TYR A 116 -0.71 -16.89 -0.77
N ALA A 117 -1.70 -17.21 0.07
CA ALA A 117 -1.60 -16.95 1.50
C ALA A 117 -0.48 -17.76 2.16
N GLU A 118 -0.31 -19.04 1.76
CA GLU A 118 0.76 -19.91 2.27
C GLU A 118 2.14 -19.46 1.78
N VAL A 119 2.26 -19.18 0.49
CA VAL A 119 3.53 -18.73 -0.10
C VAL A 119 3.96 -17.36 0.42
N ALA A 120 3.01 -16.42 0.63
CA ALA A 120 3.27 -15.11 1.21
C ALA A 120 3.51 -15.16 2.72
N GLY A 121 3.03 -16.19 3.41
CA GLY A 121 3.09 -16.33 4.87
C GLY A 121 4.50 -16.45 5.46
N SER A 122 5.53 -16.68 4.64
CA SER A 122 6.94 -16.64 5.05
C SER A 122 7.51 -15.20 5.11
N SER A 123 6.76 -14.21 4.65
CA SER A 123 7.12 -12.80 4.68
C SER A 123 6.61 -12.15 5.96
N ALA A 124 7.38 -11.23 6.55
CA ALA A 124 6.95 -10.42 7.71
C ALA A 124 5.71 -9.56 7.42
N ILE A 125 5.38 -9.37 6.13
CA ILE A 125 4.20 -8.65 5.64
C ILE A 125 3.44 -9.59 4.73
N ASN A 126 2.38 -10.19 5.27
CA ASN A 126 1.53 -11.09 4.51
C ASN A 126 0.35 -10.29 3.90
N PHE A 127 0.53 -9.82 2.65
CA PHE A 127 -0.53 -9.17 1.88
C PHE A 127 -1.81 -10.02 1.78
N MET A 128 -1.66 -11.35 1.80
CA MET A 128 -2.77 -12.29 1.67
C MET A 128 -3.41 -12.70 3.01
N ASP A 129 -2.92 -12.16 4.15
CA ASP A 129 -3.47 -12.52 5.46
C ASP A 129 -4.95 -12.11 5.56
N GLY A 130 -5.81 -13.07 5.88
CA GLY A 130 -7.26 -12.90 5.89
C GLY A 130 -7.89 -12.61 4.52
N ALA A 131 -7.14 -12.73 3.41
CA ALA A 131 -7.65 -12.56 2.06
C ALA A 131 -8.64 -13.69 1.70
N ARG A 132 -9.74 -13.30 1.08
CA ARG A 132 -10.76 -14.24 0.60
C ARG A 132 -11.41 -13.72 -0.68
N LEU A 133 -11.89 -14.63 -1.50
CA LEU A 133 -12.70 -14.26 -2.67
C LEU A 133 -14.07 -13.75 -2.20
N VAL A 134 -14.43 -12.55 -2.64
CA VAL A 134 -15.74 -11.93 -2.38
C VAL A 134 -16.57 -11.87 -3.65
N ILE A 135 -15.94 -11.73 -4.82
CA ILE A 135 -16.60 -11.80 -6.13
C ILE A 135 -16.83 -13.28 -6.45
N ASP A 136 -17.91 -13.85 -5.92
CA ASP A 136 -18.20 -15.29 -5.96
C ASP A 136 -19.19 -15.67 -7.08
N GLU A 137 -19.89 -14.70 -7.68
CA GLU A 137 -20.79 -14.94 -8.80
C GLU A 137 -19.95 -15.34 -10.04
N PRO A 138 -20.14 -16.59 -10.58
CA PRO A 138 -19.23 -17.17 -11.56
C PRO A 138 -19.13 -16.39 -12.88
N VAL A 139 -20.25 -15.80 -13.34
CA VAL A 139 -20.28 -15.04 -14.61
C VAL A 139 -19.54 -13.72 -14.42
N VAL A 140 -19.79 -13.02 -13.30
CA VAL A 140 -19.13 -11.75 -12.99
C VAL A 140 -17.63 -11.97 -12.85
N LEU A 141 -17.21 -12.98 -12.07
CA LEU A 141 -15.82 -13.31 -11.86
C LEU A 141 -15.09 -13.63 -13.17
N THR A 142 -15.69 -14.44 -14.04
CA THR A 142 -15.12 -14.78 -15.35
C THR A 142 -14.87 -13.53 -16.19
N GLN A 143 -15.83 -12.60 -16.24
CA GLN A 143 -15.69 -11.36 -16.99
C GLN A 143 -14.62 -10.43 -16.39
N ILE A 144 -14.56 -10.32 -15.07
CA ILE A 144 -13.53 -9.51 -14.39
C ILE A 144 -12.14 -10.06 -14.64
N ILE A 145 -11.93 -11.38 -14.56
CA ILE A 145 -10.65 -12.01 -14.88
C ILE A 145 -10.23 -11.67 -16.33
N GLY A 146 -11.13 -11.82 -17.29
CA GLY A 146 -10.84 -11.46 -18.68
C GLY A 146 -10.50 -9.99 -18.87
N LYS A 147 -11.21 -9.08 -18.18
CA LYS A 147 -10.92 -7.64 -18.24
C LYS A 147 -9.57 -7.30 -17.61
N VAL A 148 -9.20 -7.92 -16.48
CA VAL A 148 -7.90 -7.75 -15.83
C VAL A 148 -6.77 -8.27 -16.72
N ASP A 149 -6.96 -9.43 -17.35
CA ASP A 149 -5.98 -10.00 -18.29
C ASP A 149 -5.72 -9.07 -19.48
N ASN A 150 -6.76 -8.39 -19.98
CA ASN A 150 -6.66 -7.42 -21.08
C ASN A 150 -5.95 -6.11 -20.70
N LEU A 151 -5.77 -5.80 -19.41
CA LEU A 151 -4.99 -4.63 -18.97
C LEU A 151 -3.51 -4.76 -19.30
N ARG A 152 -3.01 -5.98 -19.59
CA ARG A 152 -1.61 -6.25 -19.96
C ARG A 152 -0.62 -5.60 -19.00
N LEU A 153 -0.80 -5.84 -17.69
CA LEU A 153 -0.02 -5.18 -16.63
C LEU A 153 1.50 -5.42 -16.76
N ASP A 154 1.91 -6.51 -17.39
CA ASP A 154 3.31 -6.85 -17.67
C ASP A 154 3.97 -5.91 -18.71
N GLU A 155 3.19 -5.28 -19.58
CA GLU A 155 3.68 -4.36 -20.61
C GLU A 155 3.90 -2.93 -20.09
N HIS A 156 3.43 -2.62 -18.88
CA HIS A 156 3.53 -1.30 -18.28
C HIS A 156 4.71 -1.19 -17.30
N ASP A 157 5.29 0.01 -17.23
CA ASP A 157 6.29 0.34 -16.21
C ASP A 157 5.67 0.48 -14.81
N ALA A 158 6.52 0.57 -13.78
CA ALA A 158 6.09 0.67 -12.39
C ALA A 158 5.28 1.95 -12.12
N ASP A 159 5.60 3.05 -12.78
CA ASP A 159 4.92 4.32 -12.59
C ASP A 159 3.50 4.28 -13.18
N THR A 160 3.35 3.71 -14.38
CA THR A 160 2.04 3.50 -15.03
C THR A 160 1.16 2.55 -14.20
N LYS A 161 1.71 1.43 -13.71
CA LYS A 161 1.00 0.49 -12.83
C LYS A 161 0.53 1.16 -11.53
N GLY A 162 1.41 1.93 -10.91
CA GLY A 162 1.08 2.71 -9.71
C GLY A 162 -0.03 3.73 -9.97
N ASP A 163 0.01 4.45 -11.09
CA ASP A 163 -1.02 5.41 -11.47
C ASP A 163 -2.37 4.76 -11.78
N LEU A 164 -2.34 3.60 -12.44
CA LEU A 164 -3.53 2.81 -12.71
C LEU A 164 -4.20 2.37 -11.40
N PHE A 165 -3.42 1.84 -10.48
CA PHE A 165 -3.94 1.43 -9.19
C PHE A 165 -4.44 2.62 -8.36
N GLU A 166 -3.74 3.73 -8.41
CA GLU A 166 -4.18 4.94 -7.72
C GLU A 166 -5.45 5.55 -8.34
N TYR A 167 -5.64 5.41 -9.66
CA TYR A 167 -6.90 5.77 -10.30
C TYR A 167 -8.05 4.90 -9.79
N LEU A 168 -7.83 3.59 -9.64
CA LEU A 168 -8.78 2.68 -9.00
C LEU A 168 -9.09 3.10 -7.56
N LEU A 169 -8.07 3.44 -6.76
CA LEU A 169 -8.25 3.92 -5.38
C LEU A 169 -9.05 5.24 -5.29
N LYS A 170 -9.07 6.08 -6.32
CA LYS A 170 -9.91 7.30 -6.33
C LYS A 170 -11.41 6.99 -6.28
N ARG A 171 -11.84 5.86 -6.81
CA ARG A 171 -13.25 5.46 -6.81
C ARG A 171 -13.79 5.13 -5.42
N ILE A 172 -12.93 4.73 -4.50
CA ILE A 172 -13.31 4.56 -3.08
C ILE A 172 -13.86 5.87 -2.51
N LYS A 173 -13.38 7.03 -2.95
CA LYS A 173 -13.83 8.35 -2.48
C LYS A 173 -15.27 8.70 -2.85
N THR A 174 -15.71 8.28 -4.04
CA THR A 174 -17.00 8.72 -4.61
C THR A 174 -18.19 8.09 -3.90
N ALA A 175 -17.96 7.03 -3.14
CA ALA A 175 -19.02 6.27 -2.48
C ALA A 175 -19.34 6.70 -1.03
N GLY A 176 -18.59 7.65 -0.45
CA GLY A 176 -18.95 8.27 0.85
C GLY A 176 -18.88 7.38 2.09
N GLU A 177 -18.52 6.10 1.97
CA GLU A 177 -18.73 5.11 3.05
C GLU A 177 -17.62 4.99 4.09
N LEU A 178 -16.46 5.58 3.87
CA LEU A 178 -15.33 5.40 4.79
C LEU A 178 -14.85 6.71 5.39
N GLY A 179 -15.56 7.61 5.88
CA GLY A 179 -15.10 8.73 6.75
C GLY A 179 -13.59 9.12 6.70
N GLN A 180 -12.79 8.46 5.86
CA GLN A 180 -11.36 8.65 5.67
C GLN A 180 -11.14 9.66 4.54
N PHE A 181 -10.87 10.89 4.93
CA PHE A 181 -10.48 11.96 4.01
C PHE A 181 -9.11 11.64 3.39
N ARG A 182 -9.11 11.14 2.16
CA ARG A 182 -7.85 11.02 1.42
C ARG A 182 -7.32 12.42 1.11
N THR A 183 -6.12 12.71 1.59
CA THR A 183 -5.43 13.97 1.34
C THR A 183 -5.28 14.23 -0.17
N PRO A 184 -5.67 15.40 -0.68
CA PRO A 184 -5.42 15.76 -2.07
C PRO A 184 -3.93 15.67 -2.42
N ARG A 185 -3.61 15.13 -3.60
CA ARG A 185 -2.21 14.88 -4.01
C ARG A 185 -1.33 16.12 -4.00
N HIS A 186 -1.86 17.25 -4.39
CA HIS A 186 -1.09 18.50 -4.37
C HIS A 186 -0.70 18.93 -2.95
N ILE A 187 -1.54 18.66 -1.96
CA ILE A 187 -1.23 18.88 -0.53
C ILE A 187 -0.12 17.91 -0.08
N ILE A 188 -0.28 16.63 -0.37
CA ILE A 188 0.76 15.62 -0.03
C ILE A 188 2.12 16.05 -0.62
N ARG A 189 2.13 16.43 -1.90
CA ARG A 189 3.37 16.85 -2.59
C ARG A 189 3.97 18.12 -1.98
N ALA A 190 3.14 19.09 -1.58
CA ALA A 190 3.60 20.29 -0.91
C ALA A 190 4.28 19.95 0.43
N VAL A 191 3.65 19.10 1.24
CA VAL A 191 4.23 18.62 2.51
C VAL A 191 5.54 17.88 2.26
N VAL A 192 5.58 16.95 1.31
CA VAL A 192 6.80 16.19 0.99
C VAL A 192 7.92 17.09 0.47
N ALA A 193 7.59 18.11 -0.35
CA ALA A 193 8.58 19.07 -0.83
C ALA A 193 9.20 19.91 0.30
N MET A 194 8.42 20.24 1.34
CA MET A 194 8.96 20.94 2.54
C MET A 194 9.81 20.01 3.42
N LEU A 195 9.50 18.71 3.45
CA LEU A 195 10.27 17.72 4.21
C LEU A 195 11.59 17.34 3.56
N GLU A 196 11.74 17.51 2.25
CA GLU A 196 12.95 17.20 1.48
C GLU A 196 13.56 15.83 1.80
N PRO A 197 12.80 14.72 1.68
CA PRO A 197 13.32 13.40 2.02
C PRO A 197 14.49 12.99 1.12
N LYS A 198 15.52 12.37 1.71
CA LYS A 198 16.75 11.98 1.02
C LYS A 198 16.94 10.47 1.02
N ILE A 199 17.72 10.00 0.04
CA ILE A 199 18.13 8.60 0.00
C ILE A 199 18.96 8.24 1.24
N GLY A 200 18.63 7.11 1.87
CA GLY A 200 19.26 6.65 3.12
C GLY A 200 18.49 7.06 4.39
N GLU A 201 17.53 7.97 4.28
CA GLU A 201 16.64 8.32 5.39
C GLU A 201 15.49 7.30 5.52
N THR A 202 15.06 7.02 6.74
CA THR A 202 13.86 6.23 7.04
C THR A 202 12.65 7.14 7.08
N CYS A 203 11.59 6.77 6.35
CA CYS A 203 10.35 7.53 6.20
C CYS A 203 9.16 6.73 6.74
N TYR A 204 8.29 7.38 7.49
CA TYR A 204 7.21 6.71 8.21
C TYR A 204 5.87 7.44 8.11
N ASP A 205 4.81 6.65 7.93
CA ASP A 205 3.41 7.10 8.00
C ASP A 205 2.64 6.23 9.01
N PRO A 206 2.32 6.74 10.21
CA PRO A 206 1.61 5.99 11.26
C PRO A 206 0.11 5.80 11.00
N ALA A 207 -0.44 6.41 9.96
CA ALA A 207 -1.83 6.31 9.54
C ALA A 207 -1.89 6.22 8.01
N ALA A 208 -1.20 5.22 7.46
CA ALA A 208 -0.80 5.16 6.05
C ALA A 208 -1.97 5.18 5.06
N GLY A 209 -3.16 4.72 5.46
CA GLY A 209 -4.27 4.57 4.54
C GLY A 209 -3.85 3.75 3.33
N THR A 210 -3.94 4.32 2.14
CA THR A 210 -3.47 3.70 0.88
C THR A 210 -2.01 4.04 0.53
N ALA A 211 -1.21 4.51 1.49
CA ALA A 211 0.19 4.91 1.39
C ALA A 211 0.47 6.11 0.45
N GLY A 212 -0.44 7.09 0.46
CA GLY A 212 -0.30 8.27 -0.42
C GLY A 212 0.94 9.12 -0.13
N PHE A 213 1.30 9.33 1.15
CA PHE A 213 2.53 10.04 1.54
C PHE A 213 3.78 9.27 1.15
N ILE A 214 3.82 7.97 1.42
CA ILE A 214 4.96 7.11 1.07
C ILE A 214 5.20 7.10 -0.44
N ALA A 215 4.15 6.98 -1.25
CA ALA A 215 4.24 7.05 -2.71
C ALA A 215 4.79 8.40 -3.18
N ALA A 216 4.36 9.51 -2.58
CA ALA A 216 4.85 10.83 -2.93
C ALA A 216 6.31 11.06 -2.50
N ILE A 217 6.75 10.50 -1.38
CA ILE A 217 8.15 10.51 -0.93
C ILE A 217 9.01 9.74 -1.92
N LEU A 218 8.57 8.55 -2.37
CA LEU A 218 9.26 7.80 -3.41
C LEU A 218 9.42 8.62 -4.69
N ASP A 219 8.33 9.23 -5.18
CA ASP A 219 8.34 10.07 -6.38
C ASP A 219 9.32 11.27 -6.22
N TYR A 220 9.34 11.89 -5.04
CA TYR A 220 10.27 13.00 -4.73
C TYR A 220 11.73 12.53 -4.76
N ILE A 221 12.06 11.44 -4.09
CA ILE A 221 13.44 10.90 -4.04
C ILE A 221 13.88 10.46 -5.44
N LYS A 222 13.01 9.83 -6.23
CA LYS A 222 13.32 9.47 -7.64
C LYS A 222 13.61 10.71 -8.46
N LEU A 223 12.77 11.75 -8.37
CA LEU A 223 12.96 12.99 -9.12
C LEU A 223 14.29 13.68 -8.74
N ALA A 224 14.58 13.79 -7.45
CA ALA A 224 15.83 14.38 -6.96
C ALA A 224 17.10 13.61 -7.37
N ASN A 225 16.95 12.33 -7.75
CA ASN A 225 18.03 11.44 -8.18
C ASN A 225 17.85 10.99 -9.64
N SER A 226 17.37 11.89 -10.49
CA SER A 226 17.24 11.67 -11.94
C SER A 226 18.10 12.66 -12.71
N THR A 227 18.73 12.18 -13.76
CA THR A 227 19.37 13.03 -14.77
C THR A 227 18.31 13.69 -15.67
N PRO A 228 18.61 14.76 -16.41
CA PRO A 228 17.62 15.45 -17.23
C PRO A 228 16.85 14.56 -18.22
N ASP A 229 17.52 13.56 -18.79
CA ASP A 229 16.93 12.55 -19.68
C ASP A 229 16.05 11.53 -18.94
N GLY A 230 16.24 11.40 -17.63
CA GLY A 230 15.40 10.57 -16.75
C GLY A 230 14.18 11.30 -16.17
N VAL A 231 13.98 12.58 -16.53
CA VAL A 231 12.84 13.39 -16.06
C VAL A 231 11.82 13.56 -17.17
N GLU A 232 10.60 13.12 -16.89
CA GLU A 232 9.45 13.29 -17.79
C GLU A 232 8.50 14.34 -17.22
N ARG A 233 7.93 15.18 -18.12
CA ARG A 233 6.82 16.06 -17.77
C ARG A 233 5.50 15.33 -18.08
N THR A 234 4.66 15.22 -17.10
CA THR A 234 3.36 14.56 -17.19
C THR A 234 2.28 15.43 -16.54
N GLU A 235 1.03 15.04 -16.71
CA GLU A 235 -0.10 15.71 -16.08
C GLU A 235 -0.67 14.85 -14.94
N LEU A 236 -0.92 15.46 -13.81
CA LEU A 236 -1.57 14.83 -12.66
C LEU A 236 -2.66 15.76 -12.13
N ASP A 237 -3.90 15.26 -12.15
CA ASP A 237 -5.08 16.04 -11.72
C ASP A 237 -5.19 17.42 -12.39
N GLY A 238 -4.94 17.47 -13.71
CA GLY A 238 -5.01 18.69 -14.52
C GLY A 238 -3.82 19.65 -14.35
N LYS A 239 -2.76 19.24 -13.64
CA LYS A 239 -1.56 20.07 -13.43
C LYS A 239 -0.31 19.39 -13.98
N ALA A 240 0.49 20.16 -14.71
CA ALA A 240 1.79 19.69 -15.18
C ALA A 240 2.73 19.42 -13.99
N ILE A 241 3.35 18.24 -13.98
CA ILE A 241 4.32 17.82 -12.97
C ILE A 241 5.55 17.22 -13.64
N ALA A 242 6.68 17.31 -12.95
CA ALA A 242 7.87 16.55 -13.30
C ALA A 242 7.90 15.24 -12.52
N ARG A 243 8.26 14.14 -13.19
CA ARG A 243 8.56 12.83 -12.61
C ARG A 243 9.95 12.39 -13.00
N GLY A 244 10.65 11.81 -12.06
CA GLY A 244 11.96 11.21 -12.30
C GLY A 244 11.90 9.70 -12.21
N ASN A 245 12.71 9.01 -13.03
CA ASN A 245 12.81 7.56 -13.00
C ASN A 245 13.92 7.05 -12.04
N GLY A 246 14.70 7.97 -11.43
CA GLY A 246 15.77 7.63 -10.50
C GLY A 246 17.02 7.04 -11.16
N ASN A 247 17.27 7.32 -12.46
CA ASN A 247 18.38 6.73 -13.22
C ASN A 247 19.79 7.13 -12.73
N ALA A 248 19.90 8.15 -11.87
CA ALA A 248 21.16 8.49 -11.20
C ALA A 248 21.44 7.66 -9.92
N LEU A 249 20.47 6.82 -9.49
CA LEU A 249 20.67 5.92 -8.36
C LEU A 249 21.49 4.70 -8.76
N SER A 250 22.54 4.40 -8.01
CA SER A 250 23.25 3.13 -8.14
C SER A 250 22.36 1.95 -7.67
N ALA A 251 22.70 0.72 -8.07
CA ALA A 251 21.99 -0.48 -7.64
C ALA A 251 21.93 -0.62 -6.10
N ALA A 252 23.01 -0.23 -5.39
CA ALA A 252 23.05 -0.23 -3.93
C ALA A 252 22.05 0.77 -3.32
N LYS A 253 21.99 2.00 -3.86
CA LYS A 253 21.03 3.02 -3.43
C LYS A 253 19.58 2.61 -3.73
N TRP A 254 19.32 1.97 -4.87
CA TRP A 254 18.02 1.40 -5.19
C TRP A 254 17.61 0.34 -4.17
N ARG A 255 18.53 -0.54 -3.76
CA ARG A 255 18.25 -1.54 -2.73
C ARG A 255 17.88 -0.89 -1.39
N VAL A 256 18.62 0.13 -0.96
CA VAL A 256 18.31 0.90 0.26
C VAL A 256 16.89 1.50 0.16
N LEU A 257 16.55 2.11 -0.96
CA LEU A 257 15.24 2.71 -1.21
C LEU A 257 14.11 1.66 -1.13
N GLN A 258 14.33 0.48 -1.69
CA GLN A 258 13.32 -0.58 -1.75
C GLN A 258 13.14 -1.34 -0.43
N GLU A 259 14.20 -1.50 0.35
CA GLU A 259 14.21 -2.43 1.49
C GLU A 259 14.28 -1.75 2.87
N GLN A 260 14.76 -0.49 2.95
CA GLN A 260 15.13 0.12 4.23
C GLN A 260 14.52 1.50 4.48
N THR A 261 13.85 2.09 3.48
CA THR A 261 13.40 3.48 3.55
C THR A 261 11.99 3.63 4.10
N PHE A 262 11.04 2.76 3.72
CA PHE A 262 9.61 3.02 3.90
C PHE A 262 8.95 2.12 4.95
N PHE A 263 8.23 2.78 5.86
CA PHE A 263 7.51 2.14 6.95
C PHE A 263 6.14 2.78 7.13
N GLY A 264 5.17 2.01 7.59
CA GLY A 264 3.84 2.55 7.87
C GLY A 264 3.01 1.64 8.76
N ASN A 265 1.93 2.22 9.28
CA ASN A 265 0.92 1.48 10.03
C ASN A 265 -0.48 1.92 9.59
N ASP A 266 -1.41 1.01 9.66
CA ASP A 266 -2.83 1.30 9.65
C ASP A 266 -3.58 0.32 10.57
N VAL A 267 -4.73 0.73 11.08
CA VAL A 267 -5.59 -0.14 11.90
C VAL A 267 -6.44 -1.07 11.06
N ASP A 268 -6.77 -0.64 9.84
CA ASP A 268 -7.62 -1.38 8.93
C ASP A 268 -6.79 -2.35 8.07
N PRO A 269 -6.99 -3.67 8.18
CA PRO A 269 -6.26 -4.65 7.38
C PRO A 269 -6.49 -4.47 5.86
N LYS A 270 -7.64 -3.95 5.43
CA LYS A 270 -7.89 -3.64 4.02
C LYS A 270 -6.98 -2.51 3.53
N MET A 271 -6.82 -1.46 4.36
CA MET A 271 -5.91 -0.37 4.03
C MET A 271 -4.46 -0.84 3.95
N VAL A 272 -4.01 -1.67 4.89
CA VAL A 272 -2.67 -2.28 4.85
C VAL A 272 -2.45 -3.04 3.54
N ARG A 273 -3.41 -3.86 3.11
CA ARG A 273 -3.35 -4.59 1.84
C ARG A 273 -3.30 -3.65 0.63
N LEU A 274 -4.16 -2.65 0.59
CA LEU A 274 -4.20 -1.67 -0.50
C LEU A 274 -2.91 -0.83 -0.55
N ALA A 275 -2.39 -0.40 0.61
CA ALA A 275 -1.11 0.29 0.71
C ALA A 275 0.05 -0.55 0.18
N THR A 276 0.13 -1.80 0.64
CA THR A 276 1.18 -2.74 0.20
C THR A 276 1.13 -2.95 -1.31
N MET A 277 -0.06 -3.18 -1.88
CA MET A 277 -0.22 -3.32 -3.32
C MET A 277 0.17 -2.05 -4.07
N ASN A 278 -0.29 -0.88 -3.63
CA ASN A 278 0.06 0.39 -4.25
C ASN A 278 1.58 0.58 -4.36
N LEU A 279 2.30 0.26 -3.29
CA LEU A 279 3.75 0.42 -3.24
C LEU A 279 4.49 -0.68 -4.01
N THR A 280 4.01 -1.91 -3.97
CA THR A 280 4.55 -3.02 -4.78
C THR A 280 4.46 -2.72 -6.28
N LEU A 281 3.34 -2.21 -6.75
CA LEU A 281 3.14 -1.79 -8.14
C LEU A 281 4.09 -0.66 -8.57
N ARG A 282 4.52 0.17 -7.62
CA ARG A 282 5.50 1.25 -7.81
C ARG A 282 6.96 0.79 -7.70
N GLY A 283 7.19 -0.52 -7.57
CA GLY A 283 8.53 -1.11 -7.49
C GLY A 283 9.13 -1.17 -6.08
N LEU A 284 8.28 -1.14 -5.04
CA LEU A 284 8.67 -1.33 -3.64
C LEU A 284 8.12 -2.66 -3.08
N PRO A 285 8.69 -3.81 -3.44
CA PRO A 285 8.15 -5.12 -3.06
C PRO A 285 8.35 -5.47 -1.57
N ALA A 286 9.26 -4.79 -0.88
CA ALA A 286 9.65 -5.10 0.50
C ALA A 286 9.25 -3.99 1.50
N VAL A 287 8.24 -3.19 1.17
CA VAL A 287 7.77 -2.12 2.06
C VAL A 287 7.12 -2.70 3.33
N ARG A 288 7.36 -2.01 4.45
CA ARG A 288 6.91 -2.47 5.78
C ARG A 288 5.70 -1.70 6.26
N ILE A 289 4.51 -2.11 5.82
CA ILE A 289 3.23 -1.59 6.29
C ILE A 289 2.59 -2.64 7.20
N TYR A 290 2.38 -2.28 8.47
CA TYR A 290 1.89 -3.23 9.48
C TYR A 290 0.48 -2.85 9.95
N GLN A 291 -0.37 -3.86 10.15
CA GLN A 291 -1.63 -3.66 10.85
C GLN A 291 -1.36 -3.43 12.34
N ARG A 292 -1.54 -2.21 12.79
CA ARG A 292 -1.36 -1.85 14.22
C ARG A 292 -2.06 -0.54 14.54
N ASN A 293 -2.73 -0.51 15.68
CA ASN A 293 -3.13 0.76 16.29
C ASN A 293 -1.97 1.31 17.14
N VAL A 294 -1.27 2.30 16.62
CA VAL A 294 -0.08 2.89 17.26
C VAL A 294 -0.39 3.60 18.57
N LEU A 295 -1.66 3.95 18.84
CA LEU A 295 -2.09 4.64 20.05
C LEU A 295 -2.46 3.68 21.19
N THR A 296 -2.73 2.40 20.88
CA THR A 296 -3.18 1.39 21.85
C THR A 296 -2.27 0.17 21.96
N THR A 297 -1.22 0.11 21.13
CA THR A 297 -0.30 -1.01 21.10
C THR A 297 1.14 -0.49 21.07
N SER A 298 1.87 -0.65 22.15
CA SER A 298 3.32 -0.42 22.19
C SER A 298 4.07 -1.64 21.65
N LEU A 299 5.27 -1.40 21.12
CA LEU A 299 6.20 -2.45 20.72
C LEU A 299 7.43 -2.38 21.61
N ASP A 300 7.79 -3.50 22.23
CA ASP A 300 9.08 -3.64 22.90
C ASP A 300 10.24 -3.72 21.89
N ALA A 301 11.46 -3.69 22.39
CA ALA A 301 12.66 -3.69 21.56
C ALA A 301 12.82 -5.01 20.77
N GLU A 302 12.36 -6.13 21.32
CA GLU A 302 12.42 -7.42 20.65
C GLU A 302 11.49 -7.46 19.45
N ARG A 303 10.23 -7.04 19.64
CA ARG A 303 9.23 -7.00 18.56
C ARG A 303 9.59 -5.98 17.47
N LYS A 304 10.18 -4.85 17.85
CA LYS A 304 10.71 -3.90 16.86
C LYS A 304 11.80 -4.54 16.00
N ARG A 305 12.72 -5.27 16.57
CA ARG A 305 13.78 -5.99 15.83
C ARG A 305 13.22 -7.07 14.91
N GLU A 306 12.27 -7.89 15.38
CA GLU A 306 11.61 -8.90 14.57
C GLU A 306 10.92 -8.29 13.33
N LEU A 307 10.27 -7.15 13.49
CA LEU A 307 9.61 -6.42 12.43
C LEU A 307 10.60 -5.58 11.56
N GLY A 308 11.88 -5.54 11.93
CA GLY A 308 12.89 -4.72 11.24
C GLY A 308 12.59 -3.23 11.31
N LEU A 309 11.96 -2.76 12.40
CA LEU A 309 11.68 -1.35 12.63
C LEU A 309 12.91 -0.65 13.21
N PRO A 310 13.24 0.57 12.76
CA PRO A 310 14.29 1.37 13.38
C PRO A 310 13.82 1.94 14.72
N ASP A 311 14.75 2.45 15.51
CA ASP A 311 14.45 3.10 16.81
C ASP A 311 13.67 4.40 16.63
N GLY A 312 13.86 5.08 15.51
CA GLY A 312 13.15 6.29 15.11
C GLY A 312 13.26 6.54 13.61
N PHE A 313 12.62 7.60 13.13
CA PHE A 313 12.51 7.93 11.71
C PHE A 313 13.08 9.32 11.42
N HIS A 314 13.73 9.46 10.27
CA HIS A 314 14.23 10.76 9.79
C HIS A 314 13.10 11.64 9.27
N VAL A 315 12.07 11.03 8.67
CA VAL A 315 10.92 11.72 8.10
C VAL A 315 9.64 11.03 8.53
N VAL A 316 8.74 11.79 9.16
CA VAL A 316 7.37 11.33 9.47
C VAL A 316 6.38 12.21 8.73
N ALA A 317 5.51 11.61 7.93
CA ALA A 317 4.51 12.35 7.15
C ALA A 317 3.17 11.63 7.17
N ALA A 318 2.12 12.29 7.65
CA ALA A 318 0.80 11.68 7.78
C ALA A 318 -0.36 12.68 7.73
N ASN A 319 -1.53 12.12 7.43
CA ASN A 319 -2.83 12.73 7.70
C ASN A 319 -3.60 11.80 8.65
N PRO A 320 -3.37 11.89 9.98
CA PRO A 320 -4.02 11.02 10.95
C PRO A 320 -5.54 11.30 11.01
N PRO A 321 -6.35 10.35 11.52
CA PRO A 321 -7.80 10.54 11.64
C PRO A 321 -8.13 11.68 12.60
N PHE A 322 -9.10 12.51 12.22
CA PHE A 322 -9.63 13.64 13.03
C PHE A 322 -10.87 13.19 13.78
N ALA A 323 -11.13 13.82 14.92
CA ALA A 323 -12.36 13.66 15.72
C ALA A 323 -12.63 12.24 16.26
N GLY A 324 -11.64 11.37 16.36
CA GLY A 324 -11.74 10.10 17.07
C GLY A 324 -11.53 10.29 18.58
N ARG A 325 -12.13 9.37 19.38
CA ARG A 325 -11.85 9.24 20.82
C ARG A 325 -11.54 7.82 21.15
N LEU A 326 -10.54 7.61 22.00
CA LEU A 326 -10.17 6.30 22.51
C LEU A 326 -10.63 6.14 23.96
N ASP A 327 -10.84 4.89 24.35
CA ASP A 327 -10.95 4.56 25.77
C ASP A 327 -9.63 4.87 26.47
N LYS A 328 -9.70 5.63 27.56
CA LYS A 328 -8.54 6.12 28.29
C LYS A 328 -7.61 5.00 28.76
N ASP A 329 -8.19 3.88 29.18
CA ASP A 329 -7.44 2.74 29.72
C ASP A 329 -6.71 1.94 28.61
N ARG A 330 -7.07 2.15 27.35
CA ARG A 330 -6.43 1.53 26.19
C ARG A 330 -5.28 2.36 25.61
N ILE A 331 -5.13 3.62 26.02
CA ILE A 331 -4.09 4.52 25.49
C ILE A 331 -2.76 4.13 26.13
N VAL A 332 -1.76 3.81 25.30
CA VAL A 332 -0.41 3.50 25.79
C VAL A 332 0.25 4.76 26.38
N ASP A 333 1.06 4.56 27.42
CA ASP A 333 1.63 5.68 28.19
C ASP A 333 2.47 6.64 27.35
N ASP A 334 3.19 6.10 26.38
CA ASP A 334 4.09 6.88 25.51
C ASP A 334 3.39 7.93 24.65
N VAL A 335 2.08 7.79 24.39
CA VAL A 335 1.36 8.71 23.53
C VAL A 335 0.43 9.67 24.30
N LYS A 336 0.31 9.53 25.62
CA LYS A 336 -0.59 10.33 26.44
C LYS A 336 -0.26 11.82 26.38
N VAL A 337 -1.29 12.64 26.25
CA VAL A 337 -1.23 14.10 26.34
C VAL A 337 -2.19 14.52 27.46
N GLY A 338 -1.68 14.66 28.68
CA GLY A 338 -2.51 14.86 29.87
C GLY A 338 -3.58 13.78 30.00
N THR A 339 -4.84 14.18 30.10
CA THR A 339 -6.00 13.28 30.20
C THR A 339 -6.77 13.13 28.89
N SER A 340 -6.21 13.59 27.77
CA SER A 340 -6.91 13.59 26.48
C SER A 340 -7.12 12.17 25.95
N THR A 341 -8.28 11.96 25.34
CA THR A 341 -8.63 10.77 24.57
C THR A 341 -8.80 11.10 23.06
N ALA A 342 -8.59 12.35 22.68
CA ALA A 342 -8.74 12.85 21.33
C ALA A 342 -7.58 12.34 20.44
N THR A 343 -7.91 11.59 19.40
CA THR A 343 -6.93 10.88 18.58
C THR A 343 -5.94 11.82 17.88
N GLU A 344 -6.38 13.00 17.45
CA GLU A 344 -5.54 13.99 16.80
C GLU A 344 -4.38 14.47 17.69
N LEU A 345 -4.62 14.67 18.99
CA LEU A 345 -3.57 15.09 19.93
C LEU A 345 -2.59 13.95 20.21
N LEU A 346 -3.13 12.75 20.36
CA LEU A 346 -2.32 11.55 20.64
C LEU A 346 -1.43 11.20 19.44
N PHE A 347 -1.95 11.30 18.21
CA PHE A 347 -1.16 11.07 16.99
C PHE A 347 0.01 12.04 16.86
N ILE A 348 -0.23 13.33 17.11
CA ILE A 348 0.85 14.33 17.03
C ILE A 348 1.94 14.00 18.04
N ASN A 349 1.59 13.69 19.29
CA ASN A 349 2.57 13.29 20.29
C ASN A 349 3.33 12.02 19.87
N TYR A 350 2.62 11.00 19.36
CA TYR A 350 3.23 9.79 18.84
C TYR A 350 4.22 10.08 17.70
N MET A 351 3.84 10.92 16.75
CA MET A 351 4.68 11.29 15.60
C MET A 351 5.97 11.99 16.06
N MET A 352 5.87 12.93 17.01
CA MET A 352 7.06 13.62 17.56
C MET A 352 8.02 12.63 18.23
N ARG A 353 7.49 11.71 19.01
CA ARG A 353 8.30 10.67 19.70
C ARG A 353 8.88 9.62 18.74
N SER A 354 8.32 9.52 17.53
CA SER A 354 8.83 8.60 16.50
C SER A 354 9.98 9.19 15.69
N LEU A 355 10.30 10.48 15.88
CA LEU A 355 11.42 11.12 15.18
C LEU A 355 12.76 10.75 15.81
N LEU A 356 13.75 10.61 14.97
CA LEU A 356 15.16 10.71 15.38
C LEU A 356 15.51 12.15 15.72
N GLU A 357 16.64 12.37 16.37
CA GLU A 357 17.24 13.70 16.52
C GLU A 357 17.44 14.31 15.11
N ASP A 358 17.11 15.58 14.94
CA ASP A 358 17.06 16.28 13.64
C ASP A 358 16.05 15.70 12.61
N GLY A 359 15.18 14.79 13.03
CA GLY A 359 14.09 14.28 12.20
C GLY A 359 13.04 15.35 11.88
N ARG A 360 12.34 15.19 10.75
CA ARG A 360 11.37 16.15 10.23
C ARG A 360 9.97 15.54 10.21
N CYS A 361 8.97 16.31 10.63
CA CYS A 361 7.57 15.87 10.60
C CYS A 361 6.69 16.83 9.79
N GLY A 362 5.89 16.28 8.89
CA GLY A 362 4.81 16.99 8.20
C GLY A 362 3.46 16.34 8.48
N VAL A 363 2.57 17.05 9.14
CA VAL A 363 1.29 16.50 9.57
C VAL A 363 0.13 17.43 9.22
N ILE A 364 -0.96 16.84 8.75
CA ILE A 364 -2.23 17.56 8.56
C ILE A 364 -3.03 17.46 9.85
N VAL A 365 -3.47 18.60 10.36
CA VAL A 365 -4.18 18.70 11.65
C VAL A 365 -5.45 19.53 11.51
N PRO A 366 -6.48 19.24 12.30
CA PRO A 366 -7.64 20.15 12.40
C PRO A 366 -7.25 21.44 13.16
N GLU A 367 -7.93 22.54 12.89
CA GLU A 367 -7.69 23.83 13.54
C GLU A 367 -7.76 23.76 15.07
N GLY A 368 -8.55 22.83 15.61
CA GLY A 368 -8.67 22.59 17.05
C GLY A 368 -7.32 22.33 17.74
N VAL A 369 -6.35 21.74 17.05
CA VAL A 369 -5.00 21.52 17.60
C VAL A 369 -4.31 22.85 17.90
N LEU A 370 -4.45 23.83 17.02
CA LEU A 370 -3.82 25.15 17.13
C LEU A 370 -4.56 26.08 18.09
N PHE A 371 -5.88 26.06 18.06
CA PHE A 371 -6.71 27.03 18.76
C PHE A 371 -7.50 26.48 19.95
N GLY A 372 -7.48 25.17 20.17
CA GLY A 372 -8.17 24.52 21.29
C GLY A 372 -7.69 25.01 22.63
N SER A 373 -8.62 25.20 23.57
CA SER A 373 -8.38 25.85 24.88
C SER A 373 -8.21 24.86 26.03
N THR A 374 -8.44 23.55 25.82
CA THR A 374 -8.31 22.56 26.91
C THR A 374 -6.86 22.42 27.39
N GLY A 375 -6.67 21.91 28.61
CA GLY A 375 -5.34 21.66 29.16
C GLY A 375 -4.46 20.78 28.24
N ALA A 376 -5.03 19.75 27.63
CA ALA A 376 -4.30 18.87 26.70
C ALA A 376 -3.83 19.60 25.43
N HIS A 377 -4.65 20.46 24.83
CA HIS A 377 -4.22 21.26 23.67
C HIS A 377 -3.07 22.21 24.02
N LYS A 378 -3.16 22.87 25.20
CA LYS A 378 -2.10 23.75 25.67
C LYS A 378 -0.82 23.00 25.97
N GLU A 379 -0.93 21.83 26.59
CA GLU A 379 0.21 20.95 26.89
C GLU A 379 0.89 20.46 25.63
N LEU A 380 0.13 19.97 24.63
CA LEU A 380 0.71 19.55 23.35
C LEU A 380 1.45 20.69 22.67
N ARG A 381 0.85 21.90 22.58
CA ARG A 381 1.53 23.05 21.98
C ARG A 381 2.78 23.46 22.75
N ARG A 382 2.75 23.39 24.08
CA ARG A 382 3.93 23.63 24.92
C ARG A 382 5.06 22.66 24.55
N GLN A 383 4.76 21.35 24.49
CA GLN A 383 5.73 20.32 24.10
C GLN A 383 6.28 20.52 22.68
N LEU A 384 5.44 20.91 21.73
CA LEU A 384 5.87 21.23 20.37
C LEU A 384 6.84 22.40 20.34
N MET A 385 6.63 23.43 21.12
CA MET A 385 7.46 24.64 21.12
C MET A 385 8.75 24.49 21.99
N GLU A 386 8.72 23.68 23.03
CA GLU A 386 9.87 23.48 23.93
C GLU A 386 10.83 22.41 23.44
N ASN A 387 10.31 21.32 22.84
CA ASN A 387 11.08 20.15 22.48
C ASN A 387 11.33 20.01 20.96
N ASN A 388 10.70 20.84 20.16
CA ASN A 388 10.80 20.78 18.70
C ASN A 388 10.88 22.19 18.10
N ARG A 389 11.31 22.27 16.86
CA ARG A 389 11.27 23.49 16.07
C ARG A 389 10.06 23.44 15.14
N VAL A 390 9.06 24.26 15.40
CA VAL A 390 7.93 24.46 14.48
C VAL A 390 8.37 25.37 13.35
N GLU A 391 8.58 24.83 12.16
CA GLU A 391 9.11 25.58 11.01
C GLU A 391 8.03 26.30 10.23
N ALA A 392 6.86 25.69 10.08
CA ALA A 392 5.75 26.29 9.34
C ALA A 392 4.40 25.77 9.84
N VAL A 393 3.41 26.67 9.78
CA VAL A 393 1.97 26.36 9.93
C VAL A 393 1.28 26.94 8.70
N MET A 394 0.60 26.09 7.93
CA MET A 394 -0.09 26.50 6.70
C MET A 394 -1.58 26.22 6.81
N SER A 395 -2.40 27.25 6.61
CA SER A 395 -3.84 27.09 6.50
C SER A 395 -4.21 26.52 5.12
N LEU A 396 -5.02 25.46 5.11
CA LEU A 396 -5.58 24.91 3.90
C LEU A 396 -6.93 25.54 3.62
N PRO A 397 -7.32 25.73 2.34
CA PRO A 397 -8.65 26.19 1.99
C PRO A 397 -9.71 25.25 2.57
N GLY A 398 -10.81 25.79 3.04
CA GLY A 398 -11.97 24.99 3.40
C GLY A 398 -12.47 24.20 2.19
N GLY A 399 -12.75 22.90 2.37
CA GLY A 399 -13.24 22.01 1.33
C GLY A 399 -14.73 22.24 1.02
#